data_6f96ba79ba7823e905b677f51b81e802
#
_entry.id   6f96ba79ba7823e905b677f51b81e802
#
_cell.length_a   1.000
_cell.length_b   1.000
_cell.length_c   1.000
_cell.angle_alpha   90.00
_cell.angle_beta   90.00
_cell.angle_gamma   90.00
#
_symmetry.space_group_name_H-M   'P 1'
#
loop_
_entity.id
_entity.type
_entity.pdbx_description
1 polymer ?
#
loop_
_entity_poly.entity_id
_entity_poly.type
_entity_poly.pdbx_seq_one_letter_code
_entity_poly.pdbx_strand_id
1 'polypeptide(L)'
;IYCEIPNLTRGSPPPIELDVLEDELRFFLHEIIHGDYMEKNVAIDDRHLKDIAFSGNGEPTSAEEFPQIILIVKKVLEEFNLLHKIKLRLITNGSLMHQSPVIKSVEMLKEINGEVWFKVDAVTEESIQIINQVNLKRHQILERLKNCATACPTFVQTCIFSIDGKNPSEKDIDAYVQLMSEIKSDIQGVHIYGLARPSLQPQAKRLGRISKEVLEGIAKKLRYLQIETTVSF
;
A
#
# COMPACT_ATOMS: atom_id res chain seq x y z
N ILE A 1 -10.67 7.85 -5.65
CA ILE A 1 -12.05 8.24 -5.20
C ILE A 1 -12.50 7.57 -3.89
N TYR A 2 -11.82 6.54 -3.41
CA TYR A 2 -12.23 5.78 -2.21
C TYR A 2 -11.42 6.13 -0.95
N CYS A 3 -10.54 7.14 -0.99
CA CYS A 3 -9.70 7.52 0.13
C CYS A 3 -10.53 8.08 1.30
N GLU A 4 -10.19 7.68 2.52
CA GLU A 4 -10.80 8.15 3.76
C GLU A 4 -10.20 9.47 4.29
N ILE A 5 -9.12 9.95 3.68
CA ILE A 5 -8.50 11.21 4.09
C ILE A 5 -9.27 12.39 3.50
N PRO A 6 -9.76 13.32 4.33
CA PRO A 6 -10.50 14.47 3.83
C PRO A 6 -9.56 15.48 3.16
N ASN A 7 -10.12 16.29 2.28
CA ASN A 7 -9.46 17.47 1.70
C ASN A 7 -8.10 17.19 1.05
N LEU A 8 -7.95 16.03 0.42
CA LEU A 8 -6.73 15.69 -0.31
C LEU A 8 -6.47 16.70 -1.42
N THR A 9 -5.33 17.34 -1.39
CA THR A 9 -4.82 18.24 -2.42
C THR A 9 -3.72 17.54 -3.22
N ARG A 10 -3.62 17.88 -4.50
CA ARG A 10 -2.49 17.47 -5.34
C ARG A 10 -1.41 18.53 -5.24
N GLY A 11 -0.15 18.11 -5.16
CA GLY A 11 0.99 19.00 -5.08
C GLY A 11 2.15 18.38 -4.30
N SER A 12 3.15 19.20 -4.01
CA SER A 12 4.25 18.77 -3.14
C SER A 12 3.73 18.63 -1.70
N PRO A 13 4.14 17.60 -0.97
CA PRO A 13 3.80 17.49 0.45
C PRO A 13 4.47 18.62 1.24
N PRO A 14 3.94 18.97 2.41
CA PRO A 14 4.66 19.85 3.33
C PRO A 14 5.95 19.17 3.79
N PRO A 15 7.00 19.93 4.17
CA PRO A 15 8.21 19.38 4.77
C PRO A 15 7.89 18.57 6.02
N ILE A 16 8.63 17.48 6.24
CA ILE A 16 8.48 16.62 7.41
C ILE A 16 9.55 17.02 8.45
N GLU A 17 9.10 17.31 9.66
CA GLU A 17 9.98 17.60 10.79
C GLU A 17 10.60 16.29 11.31
N LEU A 18 11.81 15.99 10.87
CA LEU A 18 12.47 14.70 11.10
C LEU A 18 12.71 14.42 12.59
N ASP A 19 13.05 15.43 13.38
CA ASP A 19 13.28 15.30 14.83
C ASP A 19 11.97 14.94 15.54
N VAL A 20 10.86 15.57 15.17
CA VAL A 20 9.53 15.27 15.72
C VAL A 20 9.13 13.83 15.37
N LEU A 21 9.32 13.42 14.12
CA LEU A 21 9.03 12.06 13.67
C LEU A 21 9.86 11.02 14.46
N GLU A 22 11.15 11.29 14.67
CA GLU A 22 12.03 10.40 15.41
C GLU A 22 11.60 10.27 16.88
N ASP A 23 11.26 11.39 17.55
CA ASP A 23 10.80 11.42 18.93
C ASP A 23 9.44 10.73 19.09
N GLU A 24 8.48 10.97 18.20
CA GLU A 24 7.18 10.28 18.20
C GLU A 24 7.35 8.77 18.01
N LEU A 25 8.19 8.35 17.06
CA LEU A 25 8.44 6.93 16.82
C LEU A 25 9.04 6.25 18.08
N ARG A 26 10.02 6.88 18.73
CA ARG A 26 10.57 6.36 19.98
C ARG A 26 9.54 6.28 21.09
N PHE A 27 8.74 7.34 21.25
CA PHE A 27 7.70 7.39 22.27
C PHE A 27 6.69 6.25 22.06
N PHE A 28 6.14 6.09 20.86
CA PHE A 28 5.17 5.04 20.60
C PHE A 28 5.75 3.64 20.72
N LEU A 29 6.97 3.39 20.26
CA LEU A 29 7.63 2.09 20.44
C LEU A 29 7.88 1.79 21.93
N HIS A 30 8.29 2.78 22.71
CA HIS A 30 8.45 2.61 24.15
C HIS A 30 7.13 2.23 24.82
N GLU A 31 6.04 2.95 24.52
CA GLU A 31 4.71 2.67 25.08
C GLU A 31 4.16 1.30 24.66
N ILE A 32 4.43 0.88 23.42
CA ILE A 32 4.00 -0.43 22.90
C ILE A 32 4.78 -1.57 23.56
N ILE A 33 6.09 -1.42 23.80
CA ILE A 33 6.98 -2.51 24.23
C ILE A 33 7.13 -2.55 25.75
N HIS A 34 7.24 -1.40 26.39
CA HIS A 34 7.57 -1.27 27.82
C HIS A 34 6.44 -0.63 28.65
N GLY A 35 5.52 0.10 27.99
CA GLY A 35 4.36 0.68 28.63
C GLY A 35 3.15 -0.27 28.66
N ASP A 36 1.99 0.29 28.93
CA ASP A 36 0.74 -0.45 29.04
C ASP A 36 -0.22 -0.28 27.83
N TYR A 37 0.30 0.31 26.74
CA TYR A 37 -0.50 0.57 25.54
C TYR A 37 -1.18 -0.69 24.98
N MET A 38 -0.42 -1.79 24.88
CA MET A 38 -0.94 -3.05 24.36
C MET A 38 -2.01 -3.66 25.30
N GLU A 39 -1.82 -3.54 26.60
CA GLU A 39 -2.79 -4.03 27.58
C GLU A 39 -4.12 -3.27 27.51
N LYS A 40 -4.03 -1.95 27.37
CA LYS A 40 -5.21 -1.07 27.39
C LYS A 40 -5.99 -1.06 26.08
N ASN A 41 -5.32 -1.27 24.94
CA ASN A 41 -5.91 -0.96 23.62
C ASN A 41 -6.02 -2.17 22.69
N VAL A 42 -5.38 -3.32 23.01
CA VAL A 42 -5.28 -4.45 22.08
C VAL A 42 -5.78 -5.73 22.76
N ALA A 43 -6.58 -6.51 22.04
CA ALA A 43 -7.03 -7.82 22.50
C ALA A 43 -5.82 -8.76 22.74
N ILE A 44 -5.91 -9.63 23.74
CA ILE A 44 -4.77 -10.43 24.23
C ILE A 44 -4.09 -11.25 23.11
N ASP A 45 -4.87 -11.79 22.19
CA ASP A 45 -4.36 -12.62 21.09
C ASP A 45 -3.64 -11.80 19.99
N ASP A 46 -3.84 -10.49 19.97
CA ASP A 46 -3.27 -9.57 18.97
C ASP A 46 -2.13 -8.70 19.52
N ARG A 47 -1.72 -8.89 20.78
CA ARG A 47 -0.70 -8.07 21.47
C ARG A 47 0.71 -8.35 20.98
N HIS A 48 0.95 -8.11 19.70
CA HIS A 48 2.30 -8.19 19.13
C HIS A 48 2.48 -7.21 18.00
N LEU A 49 3.61 -6.53 17.98
CA LEU A 49 3.99 -5.60 16.91
C LEU A 49 4.44 -6.40 15.68
N LYS A 50 3.70 -6.28 14.59
CA LYS A 50 3.98 -7.02 13.34
C LYS A 50 4.81 -6.21 12.35
N ASP A 51 4.52 -4.93 12.24
CA ASP A 51 5.12 -4.05 11.24
C ASP A 51 5.06 -2.57 11.64
N ILE A 52 5.85 -1.78 10.92
CA ILE A 52 5.72 -0.33 10.82
C ILE A 52 5.45 -0.01 9.36
N ALA A 53 4.40 0.76 9.08
CA ALA A 53 3.99 1.09 7.73
C ALA A 53 4.24 2.57 7.40
N PHE A 54 4.98 2.80 6.30
CA PHE A 54 5.01 4.08 5.62
C PHE A 54 3.74 4.20 4.78
N SER A 55 2.75 4.85 5.35
CA SER A 55 1.46 5.11 4.71
C SER A 55 0.94 6.46 5.20
N GLY A 56 -0.12 6.97 4.62
CA GLY A 56 -0.73 8.15 5.23
C GLY A 56 -1.43 9.09 4.28
N ASN A 57 -1.37 10.37 4.60
CA ASN A 57 -2.11 11.46 3.98
C ASN A 57 -1.48 11.88 2.64
N GLY A 58 -1.38 10.94 1.71
CA GLY A 58 -0.78 11.16 0.41
C GLY A 58 0.09 9.99 -0.04
N GLU A 59 1.06 10.28 -0.91
CA GLU A 59 2.03 9.30 -1.42
C GLU A 59 3.34 9.42 -0.63
N PRO A 60 3.73 8.43 0.18
CA PRO A 60 4.92 8.52 1.03
C PRO A 60 6.21 8.83 0.27
N THR A 61 6.37 8.28 -0.94
CA THR A 61 7.57 8.47 -1.75
C THR A 61 7.67 9.87 -2.37
N SER A 62 6.66 10.72 -2.18
CA SER A 62 6.68 12.12 -2.63
C SER A 62 7.35 13.08 -1.63
N ALA A 63 7.57 12.65 -0.39
CA ALA A 63 8.32 13.42 0.59
C ALA A 63 9.81 13.44 0.23
N GLU A 64 10.43 14.63 0.22
CA GLU A 64 11.86 14.77 -0.06
C GLU A 64 12.71 14.10 1.03
N GLU A 65 12.18 14.06 2.25
CA GLU A 65 12.80 13.46 3.43
C GLU A 65 12.68 11.93 3.48
N PHE A 66 11.97 11.29 2.53
CA PHE A 66 11.72 9.85 2.58
C PHE A 66 12.99 8.99 2.78
N PRO A 67 14.15 9.27 2.13
CA PRO A 67 15.39 8.54 2.40
C PRO A 67 15.88 8.70 3.85
N GLN A 68 15.79 9.91 4.41
CA GLN A 68 16.22 10.21 5.78
C GLN A 68 15.30 9.52 6.80
N ILE A 69 13.99 9.49 6.51
CA ILE A 69 13.00 8.79 7.36
C ILE A 69 13.32 7.30 7.45
N ILE A 70 13.72 6.65 6.35
CA ILE A 70 14.14 5.24 6.37
C ILE A 70 15.35 5.04 7.31
N LEU A 71 16.33 5.94 7.27
CA LEU A 71 17.50 5.86 8.15
C LEU A 71 17.13 6.08 9.62
N ILE A 72 16.25 7.02 9.91
CA ILE A 72 15.73 7.25 11.26
C ILE A 72 15.01 6.00 11.78
N VAL A 73 14.11 5.44 10.99
CA VAL A 73 13.38 4.22 11.38
C VAL A 73 14.33 3.07 11.62
N LYS A 74 15.34 2.87 10.75
CA LYS A 74 16.40 1.88 10.95
C LYS A 74 17.08 2.05 12.30
N LYS A 75 17.58 3.26 12.59
CA LYS A 75 18.27 3.61 13.85
C LYS A 75 17.41 3.30 15.07
N VAL A 76 16.16 3.75 15.06
CA VAL A 76 15.24 3.53 16.18
C VAL A 76 14.93 2.03 16.35
N LEU A 77 14.74 1.27 15.25
CA LEU A 77 14.55 -0.17 15.34
C LEU A 77 15.77 -0.91 15.90
N GLU A 78 16.99 -0.45 15.61
CA GLU A 78 18.22 -0.98 16.21
C GLU A 78 18.22 -0.75 17.72
N GLU A 79 17.88 0.45 18.19
CA GLU A 79 17.80 0.82 19.61
C GLU A 79 16.82 -0.07 20.38
N PHE A 80 15.67 -0.41 19.79
CA PHE A 80 14.65 -1.28 20.38
C PHE A 80 14.86 -2.78 20.11
N ASN A 81 15.96 -3.19 19.47
CA ASN A 81 16.22 -4.57 19.05
C ASN A 81 15.11 -5.18 18.17
N LEU A 82 14.47 -4.37 17.34
CA LEU A 82 13.40 -4.75 16.43
C LEU A 82 13.86 -4.92 14.97
N LEU A 83 15.05 -4.44 14.63
CA LEU A 83 15.57 -4.55 13.27
C LEU A 83 15.57 -6.01 12.80
N HIS A 84 15.06 -6.29 11.62
CA HIS A 84 14.84 -7.61 11.04
C HIS A 84 13.82 -8.52 11.78
N LYS A 85 13.26 -8.10 12.92
CA LYS A 85 12.24 -8.89 13.65
C LYS A 85 10.83 -8.53 13.24
N ILE A 86 10.59 -7.29 12.83
CA ILE A 86 9.32 -6.82 12.30
C ILE A 86 9.47 -6.40 10.83
N LYS A 87 8.35 -6.28 10.14
CA LYS A 87 8.33 -5.79 8.76
C LYS A 87 8.30 -4.27 8.71
N LEU A 88 8.98 -3.71 7.69
CA LEU A 88 8.76 -2.33 7.28
C LEU A 88 7.96 -2.34 5.99
N ARG A 89 6.78 -1.73 5.96
CA ARG A 89 5.88 -1.73 4.82
C ARG A 89 5.77 -0.36 4.20
N LEU A 90 6.03 -0.27 2.91
CA LEU A 90 5.72 0.91 2.12
C LEU A 90 4.41 0.66 1.37
N ILE A 91 3.37 1.44 1.68
CA ILE A 91 2.11 1.44 0.92
C ILE A 91 2.17 2.61 -0.06
N THR A 92 2.25 2.32 -1.36
CA THR A 92 2.47 3.33 -2.39
C THR A 92 1.53 3.15 -3.58
N ASN A 93 1.14 4.25 -4.20
CA ASN A 93 0.46 4.25 -5.49
C ASN A 93 1.42 4.08 -6.68
N GLY A 94 2.72 4.00 -6.43
CA GLY A 94 3.77 3.78 -7.41
C GLY A 94 3.99 4.92 -8.42
N SER A 95 3.38 6.08 -8.22
CA SER A 95 3.43 7.18 -9.18
C SER A 95 4.85 7.66 -9.48
N LEU A 96 5.78 7.52 -8.53
CA LEU A 96 7.16 7.97 -8.62
C LEU A 96 8.19 6.85 -8.86
N MET A 97 7.76 5.58 -9.03
CA MET A 97 8.64 4.42 -9.25
C MET A 97 9.34 4.39 -10.63
N HIS A 98 9.34 5.48 -11.34
CA HIS A 98 10.16 5.74 -12.52
C HIS A 98 11.36 6.66 -12.21
N GLN A 99 11.43 7.22 -11.00
CA GLN A 99 12.48 8.13 -10.57
C GLN A 99 13.60 7.40 -9.84
N SER A 100 14.83 7.54 -10.29
CA SER A 100 16.00 6.88 -9.71
C SER A 100 16.20 7.16 -8.20
N PRO A 101 16.01 8.38 -7.68
CA PRO A 101 16.13 8.63 -6.24
C PRO A 101 15.11 7.83 -5.41
N VAL A 102 13.86 7.72 -5.90
CA VAL A 102 12.80 6.95 -5.22
C VAL A 102 13.14 5.46 -5.21
N ILE A 103 13.59 4.91 -6.35
CA ILE A 103 14.00 3.51 -6.44
C ILE A 103 15.13 3.21 -5.46
N LYS A 104 16.15 4.06 -5.35
CA LYS A 104 17.23 3.90 -4.37
C LYS A 104 16.73 3.88 -2.93
N SER A 105 15.74 4.72 -2.60
CA SER A 105 15.12 4.71 -1.27
C SER A 105 14.36 3.40 -1.01
N VAL A 106 13.69 2.86 -2.03
CA VAL A 106 13.00 1.57 -1.94
C VAL A 106 14.00 0.40 -1.79
N GLU A 107 15.17 0.48 -2.43
CA GLU A 107 16.27 -0.49 -2.22
C GLU A 107 16.77 -0.48 -0.77
N MET A 108 16.85 0.69 -0.14
CA MET A 108 17.22 0.80 1.30
C MET A 108 16.23 0.07 2.21
N LEU A 109 14.93 0.06 1.88
CA LEU A 109 13.92 -0.70 2.64
C LEU A 109 14.20 -2.21 2.62
N LYS A 110 14.62 -2.75 1.48
CA LYS A 110 14.96 -4.17 1.33
C LYS A 110 16.03 -4.61 2.33
N GLU A 111 17.03 -3.76 2.58
CA GLU A 111 18.15 -4.06 3.49
C GLU A 111 17.70 -4.18 4.95
N ILE A 112 16.57 -3.61 5.31
CA ILE A 112 16.04 -3.55 6.67
C ILE A 112 14.73 -4.31 6.86
N ASN A 113 14.56 -5.45 6.16
CA ASN A 113 13.38 -6.30 6.19
C ASN A 113 12.11 -5.65 5.62
N GLY A 114 12.30 -4.72 4.67
CA GLY A 114 11.19 -4.01 4.04
C GLY A 114 10.45 -4.82 2.99
N GLU A 115 9.20 -4.45 2.77
CA GLU A 115 8.35 -4.91 1.68
C GLU A 115 7.49 -3.76 1.15
N VAL A 116 7.08 -3.82 -0.10
CA VAL A 116 6.22 -2.82 -0.71
C VAL A 116 4.84 -3.40 -0.99
N TRP A 117 3.80 -2.63 -0.63
CA TRP A 117 2.42 -2.87 -1.04
C TRP A 117 2.07 -1.85 -2.11
N PHE A 118 2.23 -2.27 -3.35
CA PHE A 118 2.02 -1.43 -4.53
C PHE A 118 0.54 -1.45 -4.93
N LYS A 119 -0.10 -0.29 -4.93
CA LYS A 119 -1.53 -0.17 -5.22
C LYS A 119 -1.82 -0.22 -6.72
N VAL A 120 -2.64 -1.19 -7.13
CA VAL A 120 -3.20 -1.31 -8.48
C VAL A 120 -4.70 -1.46 -8.37
N ASP A 121 -5.45 -0.36 -8.35
CA ASP A 121 -6.90 -0.37 -8.16
C ASP A 121 -7.67 -0.35 -9.50
N ALA A 122 -6.99 -0.05 -10.60
CA ALA A 122 -7.54 -0.02 -11.95
C ALA A 122 -6.44 -0.26 -12.99
N VAL A 123 -6.81 -0.84 -14.15
CA VAL A 123 -5.85 -1.21 -15.21
C VAL A 123 -6.28 -0.69 -16.58
N THR A 124 -7.57 -0.64 -16.90
CA THR A 124 -8.06 -0.03 -18.15
C THR A 124 -7.96 1.50 -18.04
N GLU A 125 -7.71 2.18 -19.16
CA GLU A 125 -7.61 3.65 -19.17
C GLU A 125 -8.88 4.32 -18.62
N GLU A 126 -10.03 3.75 -18.94
CA GLU A 126 -11.33 4.22 -18.47
C GLU A 126 -11.45 4.08 -16.94
N SER A 127 -11.17 2.89 -16.39
CA SER A 127 -11.24 2.66 -14.95
C SER A 127 -10.18 3.45 -14.18
N ILE A 128 -8.96 3.62 -14.71
CA ILE A 128 -7.92 4.47 -14.14
C ILE A 128 -8.40 5.93 -14.02
N GLN A 129 -9.02 6.45 -15.08
CA GLN A 129 -9.52 7.82 -15.05
C GLN A 129 -10.66 8.00 -14.06
N ILE A 130 -11.55 7.02 -13.93
CA ILE A 130 -12.67 7.07 -12.98
C ILE A 130 -12.17 6.90 -11.53
N ILE A 131 -11.36 5.89 -11.25
CA ILE A 131 -10.98 5.48 -9.90
C ILE A 131 -9.80 6.31 -9.38
N ASN A 132 -8.71 6.40 -10.16
CA ASN A 132 -7.50 7.09 -9.75
C ASN A 132 -7.50 8.57 -10.14
N GLN A 133 -8.36 8.98 -11.08
CA GLN A 133 -8.46 10.36 -11.58
C GLN A 133 -7.14 10.89 -12.15
N VAL A 134 -6.41 10.05 -12.86
CA VAL A 134 -5.14 10.36 -13.51
C VAL A 134 -5.12 9.85 -14.95
N ASN A 135 -4.29 10.46 -15.78
CA ASN A 135 -4.03 9.97 -17.13
C ASN A 135 -2.77 9.07 -17.10
N LEU A 136 -2.98 7.79 -16.79
CA LEU A 136 -1.93 6.78 -16.69
C LEU A 136 -2.25 5.63 -17.66
N LYS A 137 -1.23 5.16 -18.37
CA LYS A 137 -1.36 4.04 -19.30
C LYS A 137 -0.96 2.73 -18.62
N ARG A 138 -1.59 1.62 -19.04
CA ARG A 138 -1.32 0.28 -18.52
C ARG A 138 0.18 -0.08 -18.54
N HIS A 139 0.91 0.22 -19.63
CA HIS A 139 2.35 -0.08 -19.72
C HIS A 139 3.17 0.68 -18.68
N GLN A 140 2.77 1.89 -18.30
CA GLN A 140 3.44 2.67 -17.26
C GLN A 140 3.22 2.05 -15.87
N ILE A 141 2.02 1.49 -15.60
CA ILE A 141 1.78 0.74 -14.37
C ILE A 141 2.69 -0.47 -14.31
N LEU A 142 2.75 -1.25 -15.39
CA LEU A 142 3.60 -2.45 -15.48
C LEU A 142 5.09 -2.11 -15.29
N GLU A 143 5.59 -1.07 -15.95
CA GLU A 143 6.98 -0.61 -15.83
C GLU A 143 7.31 -0.21 -14.38
N ARG A 144 6.47 0.64 -13.76
CA ARG A 144 6.67 1.10 -12.38
C ARG A 144 6.61 -0.04 -11.38
N LEU A 145 5.68 -0.98 -11.58
CA LEU A 145 5.56 -2.16 -10.73
C LEU A 145 6.80 -3.08 -10.88
N LYS A 146 7.33 -3.27 -12.10
CA LYS A 146 8.59 -4.01 -12.32
C LYS A 146 9.77 -3.34 -11.64
N ASN A 147 9.91 -2.02 -11.78
CA ASN A 147 10.98 -1.28 -11.11
C ASN A 147 10.91 -1.46 -9.59
N CYS A 148 9.71 -1.36 -9.02
CA CYS A 148 9.48 -1.57 -7.60
C CYS A 148 9.83 -3.00 -7.17
N ALA A 149 9.33 -4.01 -7.88
CA ALA A 149 9.56 -5.42 -7.56
C ALA A 149 11.04 -5.85 -7.69
N THR A 150 11.80 -5.18 -8.56
CA THR A 150 13.25 -5.35 -8.66
C THR A 150 13.96 -4.76 -7.45
N ALA A 151 13.51 -3.60 -6.97
CA ALA A 151 14.15 -2.88 -5.87
C ALA A 151 13.87 -3.54 -4.50
N CYS A 152 12.63 -4.00 -4.25
CA CYS A 152 12.22 -4.53 -2.95
C CYS A 152 11.15 -5.62 -3.13
N PRO A 153 11.05 -6.62 -2.22
CA PRO A 153 9.93 -7.57 -2.23
C PRO A 153 8.59 -6.83 -2.29
N THR A 154 7.79 -7.11 -3.31
CA THR A 154 6.59 -6.34 -3.62
C THR A 154 5.35 -7.22 -3.69
N PHE A 155 4.31 -6.83 -2.96
CA PHE A 155 2.94 -7.33 -3.10
C PHE A 155 2.11 -6.30 -3.86
N VAL A 156 1.17 -6.75 -4.66
CA VAL A 156 0.15 -5.86 -5.24
C VAL A 156 -1.02 -5.76 -4.26
N GLN A 157 -1.46 -4.55 -3.96
CA GLN A 157 -2.61 -4.29 -3.11
C GLN A 157 -3.73 -3.66 -3.95
N THR A 158 -4.94 -4.26 -3.92
CA THR A 158 -6.05 -3.85 -4.77
C THR A 158 -7.34 -3.69 -3.98
N CYS A 159 -7.89 -2.48 -3.98
CA CYS A 159 -9.22 -2.20 -3.43
C CYS A 159 -10.29 -2.43 -4.49
N ILE A 160 -11.24 -3.33 -4.22
CA ILE A 160 -12.37 -3.64 -5.10
C ILE A 160 -13.66 -3.12 -4.48
N PHE A 161 -14.43 -2.37 -5.25
CA PHE A 161 -15.70 -1.78 -4.80
C PHE A 161 -16.67 -1.59 -5.98
N SER A 162 -17.95 -1.39 -5.69
CA SER A 162 -18.94 -1.02 -6.68
C SER A 162 -19.02 0.50 -6.87
N ILE A 163 -19.36 0.93 -8.09
CA ILE A 163 -19.62 2.33 -8.42
C ILE A 163 -21.04 2.42 -8.99
N ASP A 164 -21.88 3.29 -8.41
CA ASP A 164 -23.31 3.44 -8.78
C ASP A 164 -24.06 2.10 -8.79
N GLY A 165 -23.77 1.24 -7.80
CA GLY A 165 -24.36 -0.08 -7.64
C GLY A 165 -23.85 -1.15 -8.63
N LYS A 166 -22.87 -0.84 -9.47
CA LYS A 166 -22.28 -1.78 -10.43
C LYS A 166 -20.92 -2.27 -9.95
N ASN A 167 -20.74 -3.58 -9.97
CA ASN A 167 -19.44 -4.22 -9.74
C ASN A 167 -18.47 -3.90 -10.89
N PRO A 168 -17.14 -4.07 -10.69
CA PRO A 168 -16.17 -4.00 -11.79
C PRO A 168 -16.61 -4.89 -12.96
N SER A 169 -16.45 -4.38 -14.18
CA SER A 169 -16.83 -5.14 -15.38
C SER A 169 -15.90 -6.34 -15.61
N GLU A 170 -16.38 -7.36 -16.30
CA GLU A 170 -15.51 -8.50 -16.70
C GLU A 170 -14.30 -8.02 -17.49
N LYS A 171 -14.45 -6.99 -18.34
CA LYS A 171 -13.34 -6.36 -19.06
C LYS A 171 -12.27 -5.81 -18.13
N ASP A 172 -12.65 -5.15 -17.03
CA ASP A 172 -11.70 -4.59 -16.06
C ASP A 172 -11.02 -5.70 -15.25
N ILE A 173 -11.80 -6.72 -14.86
CA ILE A 173 -11.29 -7.89 -14.16
C ILE A 173 -10.28 -8.66 -15.02
N ASP A 174 -10.60 -8.91 -16.29
CA ASP A 174 -9.73 -9.63 -17.20
C ASP A 174 -8.45 -8.84 -17.52
N ALA A 175 -8.56 -7.51 -17.70
CA ALA A 175 -7.39 -6.64 -17.87
C ALA A 175 -6.48 -6.65 -16.62
N TYR A 176 -7.07 -6.69 -15.42
CA TYR A 176 -6.34 -6.83 -14.17
C TYR A 176 -5.63 -8.19 -14.05
N VAL A 177 -6.34 -9.28 -14.30
CA VAL A 177 -5.78 -10.64 -14.28
C VAL A 177 -4.66 -10.78 -15.31
N GLN A 178 -4.81 -10.19 -16.49
CA GLN A 178 -3.77 -10.18 -17.51
C GLN A 178 -2.51 -9.42 -17.02
N LEU A 179 -2.67 -8.24 -16.41
CA LEU A 179 -1.53 -7.48 -15.85
C LEU A 179 -0.80 -8.33 -14.80
N MET A 180 -1.55 -8.98 -13.89
CA MET A 180 -0.96 -9.83 -12.85
C MET A 180 -0.23 -11.03 -13.46
N SER A 181 -0.75 -11.62 -14.54
CA SER A 181 -0.08 -12.72 -15.26
C SER A 181 1.29 -12.30 -15.84
N GLU A 182 1.42 -11.05 -16.29
CA GLU A 182 2.68 -10.52 -16.87
C GLU A 182 3.75 -10.20 -15.82
N ILE A 183 3.37 -10.03 -14.56
CA ILE A 183 4.26 -9.64 -13.45
C ILE A 183 4.42 -10.74 -12.39
N LYS A 184 3.73 -11.86 -12.54
CA LYS A 184 3.63 -12.90 -11.50
C LYS A 184 4.96 -13.45 -11.01
N SER A 185 6.00 -13.45 -11.86
CA SER A 185 7.35 -13.91 -11.48
C SER A 185 8.13 -12.91 -10.64
N ASP A 186 7.72 -11.65 -10.64
CA ASP A 186 8.46 -10.56 -10.00
C ASP A 186 7.85 -10.15 -8.65
N ILE A 187 6.55 -10.43 -8.44
CA ILE A 187 5.84 -10.07 -7.21
C ILE A 187 5.74 -11.25 -6.23
N GLN A 188 5.58 -10.94 -4.94
CA GLN A 188 5.40 -11.93 -3.88
C GLN A 188 3.96 -12.46 -3.81
N GLY A 189 2.98 -11.66 -4.24
CA GLY A 189 1.57 -12.01 -4.19
C GLY A 189 0.66 -10.81 -4.36
N VAL A 190 -0.64 -11.04 -4.14
CA VAL A 190 -1.69 -10.03 -4.29
C VAL A 190 -2.57 -10.00 -3.03
N HIS A 191 -2.82 -8.81 -2.52
CA HIS A 191 -3.78 -8.54 -1.46
C HIS A 191 -5.02 -7.87 -2.05
N ILE A 192 -6.14 -8.57 -2.08
CA ILE A 192 -7.44 -8.03 -2.50
C ILE A 192 -8.26 -7.69 -1.27
N TYR A 193 -8.86 -6.51 -1.25
CA TYR A 193 -9.74 -6.09 -0.17
C TYR A 193 -10.92 -5.25 -0.66
N GLY A 194 -12.01 -5.27 0.11
CA GLY A 194 -13.17 -4.42 -0.12
C GLY A 194 -13.05 -3.07 0.59
N LEU A 195 -14.04 -2.18 0.42
CA LEU A 195 -14.13 -0.93 1.17
C LEU A 195 -14.32 -1.23 2.66
N ALA A 196 -13.25 -1.08 3.45
CA ALA A 196 -13.32 -1.25 4.91
C ALA A 196 -14.00 -0.06 5.59
N ARG A 197 -13.73 1.17 5.13
CA ARG A 197 -14.20 2.43 5.69
C ARG A 197 -14.88 3.29 4.64
N PRO A 198 -15.81 4.19 5.03
CA PRO A 198 -16.40 5.15 4.10
C PRO A 198 -15.35 6.09 3.51
N SER A 199 -15.48 6.37 2.22
CA SER A 199 -14.68 7.42 1.59
C SER A 199 -15.10 8.80 2.10
N LEU A 200 -14.14 9.72 2.21
CA LEU A 200 -14.40 11.15 2.47
C LEU A 200 -14.20 12.02 1.21
N GLN A 201 -14.12 11.39 0.04
CA GLN A 201 -14.01 12.09 -1.24
C GLN A 201 -15.40 12.49 -1.78
N PRO A 202 -15.47 13.47 -2.68
CA PRO A 202 -16.75 13.91 -3.27
C PRO A 202 -17.59 12.79 -3.90
N GLN A 203 -16.94 11.73 -4.36
CA GLN A 203 -17.59 10.58 -4.98
C GLN A 203 -18.11 9.52 -3.99
N ALA A 204 -17.95 9.72 -2.68
CA ALA A 204 -18.26 8.73 -1.64
C ALA A 204 -19.65 8.10 -1.79
N LYS A 205 -20.68 8.90 -2.12
CA LYS A 205 -22.07 8.43 -2.28
C LYS A 205 -22.27 7.44 -3.44
N ARG A 206 -21.34 7.40 -4.40
CA ARG A 206 -21.37 6.48 -5.54
C ARG A 206 -20.74 5.13 -5.24
N LEU A 207 -19.96 5.05 -4.15
CA LEU A 207 -19.17 3.87 -3.81
C LEU A 207 -19.97 2.93 -2.92
N GLY A 208 -19.91 1.64 -3.21
CA GLY A 208 -20.54 0.59 -2.42
C GLY A 208 -19.61 -0.56 -2.12
N ARG A 209 -19.87 -1.25 -1.02
CA ARG A 209 -19.18 -2.49 -0.69
C ARG A 209 -19.49 -3.56 -1.72
N ILE A 210 -18.56 -4.48 -1.90
CA ILE A 210 -18.71 -5.62 -2.78
C ILE A 210 -18.86 -6.89 -1.93
N SER A 211 -19.53 -7.91 -2.46
CA SER A 211 -19.72 -9.15 -1.73
C SER A 211 -18.44 -10.00 -1.67
N LYS A 212 -18.37 -10.86 -0.67
CA LYS A 212 -17.28 -11.83 -0.48
C LYS A 212 -17.10 -12.72 -1.70
N GLU A 213 -18.21 -13.16 -2.29
CA GLU A 213 -18.20 -14.06 -3.45
C GLU A 213 -17.54 -13.42 -4.66
N VAL A 214 -17.74 -12.12 -4.87
CA VAL A 214 -17.10 -11.39 -5.98
C VAL A 214 -15.60 -11.25 -5.74
N LEU A 215 -15.16 -10.88 -4.54
CA LEU A 215 -13.74 -10.81 -4.18
C LEU A 215 -13.05 -12.17 -4.33
N GLU A 216 -13.67 -13.24 -3.82
CA GLU A 216 -13.14 -14.60 -3.95
C GLU A 216 -13.15 -15.08 -5.41
N GLY A 217 -14.11 -14.66 -6.22
CA GLY A 217 -14.13 -14.93 -7.66
C GLY A 217 -12.92 -14.37 -8.39
N ILE A 218 -12.52 -13.13 -8.07
CA ILE A 218 -11.30 -12.50 -8.61
C ILE A 218 -10.05 -13.22 -8.07
N ALA A 219 -9.99 -13.48 -6.76
CA ALA A 219 -8.88 -14.18 -6.14
C ALA A 219 -8.68 -15.58 -6.74
N LYS A 220 -9.75 -16.30 -7.05
CA LYS A 220 -9.69 -17.62 -7.72
C LYS A 220 -9.04 -17.53 -9.10
N LYS A 221 -9.34 -16.50 -9.91
CA LYS A 221 -8.67 -16.28 -11.20
C LYS A 221 -7.17 -16.09 -11.02
N LEU A 222 -6.72 -15.36 -9.98
CA LEU A 222 -5.30 -15.14 -9.70
C LEU A 222 -4.60 -16.39 -9.17
N ARG A 223 -5.24 -17.12 -8.26
CA ARG A 223 -4.71 -18.42 -7.73
C ARG A 223 -4.56 -19.45 -8.83
N TYR A 224 -5.44 -19.45 -9.84
CA TYR A 224 -5.30 -20.29 -11.03
C TYR A 224 -4.03 -19.99 -11.82
N LEU A 225 -3.55 -18.74 -11.79
CA LEU A 225 -2.26 -18.33 -12.36
C LEU A 225 -1.06 -18.65 -11.43
N GLN A 226 -1.30 -19.34 -10.31
CA GLN A 226 -0.30 -19.64 -9.29
C GLN A 226 0.25 -18.38 -8.58
N ILE A 227 -0.57 -17.35 -8.46
CA ILE A 227 -0.24 -16.14 -7.70
C ILE A 227 -0.81 -16.29 -6.28
N GLU A 228 0.05 -16.16 -5.26
CA GLU A 228 -0.40 -16.11 -3.88
C GLU A 228 -1.36 -14.94 -3.69
N THR A 229 -2.57 -15.23 -3.18
CA THR A 229 -3.61 -14.21 -3.09
C THR A 229 -4.35 -14.30 -1.78
N THR A 230 -4.32 -13.21 -1.01
CA THR A 230 -5.10 -13.02 0.21
C THR A 230 -6.32 -12.15 -0.05
N VAL A 231 -7.40 -12.39 0.68
CA VAL A 231 -8.65 -11.62 0.58
C VAL A 231 -9.05 -11.14 1.96
N SER A 232 -9.32 -9.83 2.09
CA SER A 232 -9.83 -9.19 3.31
C SER A 232 -11.18 -8.52 3.03
N PHE A 233 -12.12 -8.58 4.02
CA PHE A 233 -13.52 -8.15 3.89
C PHE A 233 -13.84 -6.98 4.81
#